data_b562350279fe9e29e7e1395e75f26d4a
#
_entry.id   b562350279fe9e29e7e1395e75f26d4a
#
_cell.length_a   1.000
_cell.length_b   1.000
_cell.length_c   1.000
_cell.angle_alpha   90.00
_cell.angle_beta   90.00
_cell.angle_gamma   90.00
#
_symmetry.space_group_name_H-M   'P 1'
#
loop_
_entity.id
_entity.type
_entity.pdbx_description
1 polymer ?
#
loop_
_entity_poly.entity_id
_entity_poly.type
_entity_poly.pdbx_seq_one_letter_code
_entity_poly.pdbx_strand_id
1 'polypeptide(L)'
;MQSHYSPANLPSRLAQERAEHVAQIQRLLSCSATHAQKMFQHHAERTLGLWRSGLQTQQGLLQSLQDGKLVADSAQYLIDAAQRSALTVDVLRERANNDKLHEEAGTPPVLDYDYELVLDARHFDRPTNYQLLKILHPEGGQVSDWKRPFMIIDPRAGHGAGIGGFKPDSQVGVALRGGHPVYFVVFRQHPEPGQTLADVMRAEA
;
A
#
# COMPACT_ATOMS: atom_id res chain seq x y z
N MET A 1 -46.37 19.06 -24.92
CA MET A 1 -46.43 18.65 -23.49
C MET A 1 -46.56 19.90 -22.65
N GLN A 2 -47.80 20.29 -22.33
CA GLN A 2 -48.03 21.46 -21.47
C GLN A 2 -47.97 21.00 -20.01
N SER A 3 -47.08 21.59 -19.23
CA SER A 3 -46.96 21.34 -17.79
C SER A 3 -48.16 21.98 -17.10
N HIS A 4 -49.00 21.17 -16.47
CA HIS A 4 -50.08 21.61 -15.60
C HIS A 4 -49.54 22.28 -14.34
N TYR A 5 -49.16 23.54 -14.44
CA TYR A 5 -48.87 24.37 -13.28
C TYR A 5 -50.16 25.01 -12.81
N SER A 6 -50.83 24.38 -11.87
CA SER A 6 -52.03 24.97 -11.23
C SER A 6 -51.58 25.68 -9.94
N PRO A 7 -51.74 27.01 -9.83
CA PRO A 7 -51.34 27.80 -8.66
C PRO A 7 -52.16 27.48 -7.40
N ALA A 8 -53.32 26.85 -7.55
CA ALA A 8 -54.20 26.50 -6.42
C ALA A 8 -53.58 25.41 -5.47
N ASN A 9 -52.57 24.63 -5.91
CA ASN A 9 -51.98 23.56 -5.13
C ASN A 9 -50.63 23.95 -4.49
N LEU A 10 -50.17 25.18 -4.63
CA LEU A 10 -48.89 25.67 -4.12
C LEU A 10 -48.77 25.60 -2.57
N PRO A 11 -49.79 26.02 -1.78
CA PRO A 11 -49.71 25.94 -0.32
C PRO A 11 -49.62 24.50 0.21
N SER A 12 -50.32 23.55 -0.37
CA SER A 12 -50.28 22.15 0.04
C SER A 12 -48.95 21.47 -0.29
N ARG A 13 -48.35 21.79 -1.43
CA ARG A 13 -47.03 21.29 -1.82
C ARG A 13 -45.94 21.82 -0.92
N LEU A 14 -45.95 23.11 -0.60
CA LEU A 14 -44.99 23.71 0.35
C LEU A 14 -45.13 23.14 1.78
N ALA A 15 -46.35 22.84 2.21
CA ALA A 15 -46.61 22.20 3.49
C ALA A 15 -46.04 20.74 3.50
N GLN A 16 -46.21 20.00 2.42
CA GLN A 16 -45.70 18.65 2.23
C GLN A 16 -44.16 18.64 2.19
N GLU A 17 -43.52 19.50 1.43
CA GLU A 17 -42.06 19.65 1.38
C GLU A 17 -41.47 19.99 2.73
N ARG A 18 -42.12 20.89 3.51
CA ARG A 18 -41.71 21.21 4.88
C ARG A 18 -41.84 20.00 5.81
N ALA A 19 -42.90 19.24 5.69
CA ALA A 19 -43.09 18.03 6.51
C ALA A 19 -42.02 16.97 6.19
N GLU A 20 -41.68 16.79 4.91
CA GLU A 20 -40.61 15.88 4.46
C GLU A 20 -39.22 16.34 4.99
N HIS A 21 -38.91 17.62 4.92
CA HIS A 21 -37.67 18.17 5.46
C HIS A 21 -37.56 17.98 6.98
N VAL A 22 -38.64 18.22 7.73
CA VAL A 22 -38.68 18.00 9.18
C VAL A 22 -38.48 16.53 9.49
N ALA A 23 -39.13 15.62 8.77
CA ALA A 23 -38.95 14.19 8.94
C ALA A 23 -37.51 13.75 8.63
N GLN A 24 -36.87 14.31 7.62
CA GLN A 24 -35.49 14.05 7.26
C GLN A 24 -34.52 14.54 8.37
N ILE A 25 -34.72 15.74 8.89
CA ILE A 25 -33.93 16.27 10.00
C ILE A 25 -34.09 15.37 11.24
N GLN A 26 -35.29 14.95 11.57
CA GLN A 26 -35.52 14.03 12.71
C GLN A 26 -34.81 12.69 12.52
N ARG A 27 -34.80 12.12 11.33
CA ARG A 27 -34.05 10.88 11.02
C ARG A 27 -32.54 11.10 11.20
N LEU A 28 -32.00 12.19 10.71
CA LEU A 28 -30.58 12.51 10.87
C LEU A 28 -30.17 12.69 12.32
N LEU A 29 -31.01 13.39 13.11
CA LEU A 29 -30.76 13.59 14.54
C LEU A 29 -30.83 12.25 15.31
N SER A 30 -31.82 11.40 15.02
CA SER A 30 -31.91 10.08 15.67
C SER A 30 -30.75 9.16 15.29
N CYS A 31 -30.30 9.18 14.03
CA CYS A 31 -29.14 8.42 13.57
C CYS A 31 -27.87 8.92 14.27
N SER A 32 -27.68 10.22 14.36
CA SER A 32 -26.55 10.86 15.04
C SER A 32 -26.52 10.51 16.54
N ALA A 33 -27.67 10.57 17.22
CA ALA A 33 -27.78 10.21 18.63
C ALA A 33 -27.44 8.73 18.86
N THR A 34 -27.95 7.83 18.02
CA THR A 34 -27.66 6.40 18.10
C THR A 34 -26.16 6.13 17.86
N HIS A 35 -25.55 6.82 16.90
CA HIS A 35 -24.11 6.69 16.64
C HIS A 35 -23.28 7.18 17.83
N ALA A 36 -23.60 8.34 18.38
CA ALA A 36 -22.93 8.89 19.55
C ALA A 36 -23.04 7.95 20.75
N GLN A 37 -24.21 7.34 20.98
CA GLN A 37 -24.42 6.36 22.05
C GLN A 37 -23.55 5.12 21.86
N LYS A 38 -23.48 4.55 20.66
CA LYS A 38 -22.61 3.41 20.34
C LYS A 38 -21.14 3.74 20.54
N MET A 39 -20.70 4.90 20.10
CA MET A 39 -19.32 5.36 20.30
C MET A 39 -18.98 5.48 21.78
N PHE A 40 -19.89 6.08 22.57
CA PHE A 40 -19.69 6.21 24.02
C PHE A 40 -19.63 4.85 24.72
N GLN A 41 -20.52 3.93 24.40
CA GLN A 41 -20.48 2.56 24.91
C GLN A 41 -19.16 1.86 24.57
N HIS A 42 -18.73 1.91 23.32
CA HIS A 42 -17.47 1.32 22.88
C HIS A 42 -16.25 1.90 23.62
N HIS A 43 -16.24 3.23 23.82
CA HIS A 43 -15.16 3.86 24.58
C HIS A 43 -15.19 3.45 26.06
N ALA A 44 -16.37 3.38 26.67
CA ALA A 44 -16.50 2.94 28.05
C ALA A 44 -16.04 1.50 28.25
N GLU A 45 -16.44 0.58 27.36
CA GLU A 45 -16.00 -0.82 27.41
C GLU A 45 -14.48 -0.96 27.22
N ARG A 46 -13.91 -0.21 26.28
CA ARG A 46 -12.46 -0.21 26.07
C ARG A 46 -11.69 0.31 27.27
N THR A 47 -12.19 1.39 27.89
CA THR A 47 -11.58 1.98 29.08
C THR A 47 -11.65 0.99 30.26
N LEU A 48 -12.81 0.37 30.49
CA LEU A 48 -12.96 -0.66 31.51
C LEU A 48 -12.06 -1.87 31.25
N GLY A 49 -11.91 -2.29 29.99
CA GLY A 49 -10.99 -3.34 29.58
C GLY A 49 -9.54 -3.02 29.96
N LEU A 50 -9.07 -1.80 29.66
CA LEU A 50 -7.74 -1.34 30.03
C LEU A 50 -7.52 -1.30 31.54
N TRP A 51 -8.52 -0.84 32.31
CA TRP A 51 -8.45 -0.84 33.78
C TRP A 51 -8.37 -2.26 34.35
N ARG A 52 -9.18 -3.20 33.85
CA ARG A 52 -9.12 -4.60 34.28
C ARG A 52 -7.79 -5.25 33.95
N SER A 53 -7.28 -5.02 32.74
CA SER A 53 -5.95 -5.50 32.34
C SER A 53 -4.84 -4.91 33.22
N GLY A 54 -4.91 -3.61 33.53
CA GLY A 54 -3.96 -2.96 34.44
C GLY A 54 -3.96 -3.58 35.85
N LEU A 55 -5.15 -3.83 36.41
CA LEU A 55 -5.28 -4.47 37.73
C LEU A 55 -4.75 -5.92 37.72
N GLN A 56 -5.03 -6.69 36.68
CA GLN A 56 -4.50 -8.04 36.52
C GLN A 56 -2.98 -8.06 36.42
N THR A 57 -2.41 -7.14 35.66
CA THR A 57 -0.95 -6.98 35.55
C THR A 57 -0.33 -6.64 36.90
N GLN A 58 -0.95 -5.73 37.66
CA GLN A 58 -0.47 -5.34 38.98
C GLN A 58 -0.54 -6.50 39.97
N GLN A 59 -1.63 -7.29 39.96
CA GLN A 59 -1.75 -8.49 40.77
C GLN A 59 -0.70 -9.55 40.39
N GLY A 60 -0.48 -9.78 39.09
CA GLY A 60 0.56 -10.68 38.62
C GLY A 60 1.97 -10.26 39.05
N LEU A 61 2.24 -8.94 39.03
CA LEU A 61 3.52 -8.40 39.50
C LEU A 61 3.73 -8.64 41.00
N LEU A 62 2.71 -8.38 41.81
CA LEU A 62 2.77 -8.64 43.26
C LEU A 62 2.96 -10.12 43.58
N GLN A 63 2.31 -10.99 42.83
CA GLN A 63 2.46 -12.44 42.97
C GLN A 63 3.86 -12.90 42.58
N SER A 64 4.43 -12.38 41.47
CA SER A 64 5.80 -12.65 41.05
C SER A 64 6.84 -12.16 42.03
N LEU A 65 6.57 -11.05 42.74
CA LEU A 65 7.40 -10.56 43.83
C LEU A 65 7.38 -11.52 45.03
N GLN A 66 6.19 -12.00 45.43
CA GLN A 66 6.02 -12.94 46.55
C GLN A 66 6.65 -14.30 46.27
N ASP A 67 6.55 -14.78 45.03
CA ASP A 67 7.08 -16.07 44.58
C ASP A 67 8.61 -16.02 44.29
N GLY A 68 9.26 -14.87 44.39
CA GLY A 68 10.68 -14.69 44.09
C GLY A 68 11.03 -14.85 42.59
N LYS A 69 10.01 -14.98 41.71
CA LYS A 69 10.21 -15.19 40.29
C LYS A 69 10.60 -13.92 39.53
N LEU A 70 10.33 -12.75 40.09
CA LEU A 70 10.55 -11.48 39.41
C LEU A 70 11.99 -11.30 38.90
N VAL A 71 12.96 -11.75 39.68
CA VAL A 71 14.39 -11.64 39.31
C VAL A 71 14.71 -12.59 38.15
N ALA A 72 14.22 -13.83 38.23
CA ALA A 72 14.43 -14.82 37.18
C ALA A 72 13.75 -14.41 35.87
N ASP A 73 12.49 -13.94 35.93
CA ASP A 73 11.71 -13.49 34.77
C ASP A 73 12.34 -12.22 34.14
N SER A 74 12.85 -11.31 34.99
CA SER A 74 13.58 -10.12 34.52
C SER A 74 14.90 -10.47 33.82
N ALA A 75 15.65 -11.41 34.39
CA ALA A 75 16.89 -11.89 33.76
C ALA A 75 16.59 -12.57 32.41
N GLN A 76 15.56 -13.42 32.36
CA GLN A 76 15.15 -14.08 31.14
C GLN A 76 14.70 -13.05 30.06
N TYR A 77 13.94 -12.03 30.46
CA TYR A 77 13.53 -10.95 29.55
C TYR A 77 14.75 -10.19 29.00
N LEU A 78 15.73 -9.87 29.84
CA LEU A 78 16.96 -9.18 29.40
C LEU A 78 17.76 -10.02 28.41
N ILE A 79 17.87 -11.33 28.64
CA ILE A 79 18.54 -12.27 27.75
C ILE A 79 17.80 -12.31 26.39
N ASP A 80 16.48 -12.46 26.41
CA ASP A 80 15.65 -12.50 25.21
C ASP A 80 15.73 -11.15 24.43
N ALA A 81 15.68 -10.03 25.14
CA ALA A 81 15.83 -8.71 24.54
C ALA A 81 17.22 -8.52 23.91
N ALA A 82 18.27 -8.98 24.54
CA ALA A 82 19.63 -8.94 24.02
C ALA A 82 19.78 -9.82 22.77
N GLN A 83 19.22 -11.02 22.78
CA GLN A 83 19.22 -11.91 21.61
C GLN A 83 18.47 -11.30 20.43
N ARG A 84 17.26 -10.75 20.65
CA ARG A 84 16.51 -10.07 19.59
C ARG A 84 17.24 -8.85 19.06
N SER A 85 17.90 -8.08 19.93
CA SER A 85 18.69 -6.93 19.51
C SER A 85 19.86 -7.34 18.62
N ALA A 86 20.58 -8.40 19.00
CA ALA A 86 21.68 -8.95 18.20
C ALA A 86 21.20 -9.43 16.83
N LEU A 87 20.09 -10.19 16.77
CA LEU A 87 19.48 -10.63 15.52
C LEU A 87 19.02 -9.45 14.66
N THR A 88 18.46 -8.41 15.27
CA THR A 88 18.03 -7.20 14.54
C THR A 88 19.24 -6.50 13.91
N VAL A 89 20.33 -6.34 14.65
CA VAL A 89 21.56 -5.74 14.12
C VAL A 89 22.15 -6.58 12.99
N ASP A 90 22.12 -7.90 13.11
CA ASP A 90 22.62 -8.79 12.05
C ASP A 90 21.78 -8.69 10.76
N VAL A 91 20.46 -8.68 10.88
CA VAL A 91 19.55 -8.44 9.73
C VAL A 91 19.78 -7.06 9.10
N LEU A 92 20.00 -6.02 9.92
CA LEU A 92 20.29 -4.67 9.39
C LEU A 92 21.63 -4.64 8.65
N ARG A 93 22.64 -5.35 9.18
CA ARG A 93 23.94 -5.51 8.51
C ARG A 93 23.80 -6.22 7.16
N GLU A 94 23.05 -7.33 7.13
CA GLU A 94 22.79 -8.07 5.90
C GLU A 94 22.08 -7.21 4.86
N ARG A 95 21.05 -6.46 5.27
CA ARG A 95 20.36 -5.52 4.39
C ARG A 95 21.27 -4.46 3.82
N ALA A 96 22.13 -3.86 4.66
CA ALA A 96 23.09 -2.85 4.22
C ALA A 96 24.12 -3.42 3.23
N ASN A 97 24.57 -4.66 3.45
CA ASN A 97 25.46 -5.33 2.51
C ASN A 97 24.78 -5.62 1.18
N ASN A 98 23.52 -6.08 1.21
CA ASN A 98 22.73 -6.34 0.00
C ASN A 98 22.46 -5.05 -0.79
N ASP A 99 22.15 -3.95 -0.09
CA ASP A 99 21.96 -2.63 -0.70
C ASP A 99 23.24 -2.17 -1.41
N LYS A 100 24.39 -2.28 -0.75
CA LYS A 100 25.68 -1.97 -1.32
C LYS A 100 26.01 -2.82 -2.55
N LEU A 101 25.76 -4.12 -2.51
CA LEU A 101 25.96 -5.00 -3.66
C LEU A 101 25.01 -4.63 -4.82
N HIS A 102 23.79 -4.24 -4.51
CA HIS A 102 22.82 -3.79 -5.50
C HIS A 102 23.26 -2.46 -6.16
N GLU A 103 23.78 -1.52 -5.38
CA GLU A 103 24.37 -0.28 -5.90
C GLU A 103 25.60 -0.55 -6.79
N GLU A 104 26.52 -1.40 -6.35
CA GLU A 104 27.70 -1.81 -7.12
C GLU A 104 27.33 -2.50 -8.43
N ALA A 105 26.22 -3.22 -8.48
CA ALA A 105 25.66 -3.82 -9.69
C ALA A 105 24.94 -2.83 -10.61
N GLY A 106 24.87 -1.53 -10.25
CA GLY A 106 24.22 -0.48 -11.04
C GLY A 106 22.70 -0.41 -10.87
N THR A 107 22.21 -0.82 -9.71
CA THR A 107 20.78 -0.79 -9.35
C THR A 107 19.86 -1.46 -10.38
N PRO A 108 20.07 -2.76 -10.69
CA PRO A 108 19.21 -3.45 -11.65
C PRO A 108 17.76 -3.52 -11.14
N PRO A 109 16.79 -3.64 -12.05
CA PRO A 109 15.39 -3.82 -11.65
C PRO A 109 15.20 -5.04 -10.76
N VAL A 110 14.41 -4.90 -9.69
CA VAL A 110 14.05 -6.00 -8.78
C VAL A 110 12.85 -6.76 -9.34
N LEU A 111 13.10 -7.55 -10.38
CA LEU A 111 12.10 -8.37 -11.06
C LEU A 111 12.35 -9.85 -10.76
N ASP A 112 11.28 -10.61 -10.58
CA ASP A 112 11.29 -12.08 -10.42
C ASP A 112 11.22 -12.81 -11.78
N TYR A 113 11.55 -12.11 -12.85
CA TYR A 113 11.46 -12.57 -14.24
C TYR A 113 12.69 -12.12 -15.03
N ASP A 114 13.13 -12.96 -15.93
CA ASP A 114 14.10 -12.58 -16.93
C ASP A 114 13.51 -11.56 -17.91
N TYR A 115 14.35 -10.70 -18.45
CA TYR A 115 13.92 -9.63 -19.34
C TYR A 115 14.96 -9.31 -20.41
N GLU A 116 14.48 -8.72 -21.50
CA GLU A 116 15.29 -8.12 -22.56
C GLU A 116 15.12 -6.60 -22.54
N LEU A 117 16.22 -5.85 -22.68
CA LEU A 117 16.18 -4.41 -22.85
C LEU A 117 15.72 -4.09 -24.26
N VAL A 118 14.52 -3.51 -24.39
CA VAL A 118 13.96 -3.10 -25.69
C VAL A 118 14.43 -1.69 -26.04
N LEU A 119 14.46 -0.78 -25.05
CA LEU A 119 14.75 0.62 -25.25
C LEU A 119 15.45 1.21 -24.03
N ASP A 120 16.47 2.02 -24.30
CA ASP A 120 17.16 2.84 -23.30
C ASP A 120 17.14 4.30 -23.76
N ALA A 121 16.36 5.11 -23.09
CA ALA A 121 16.16 6.51 -23.47
C ALA A 121 17.37 7.43 -23.19
N ARG A 122 18.47 6.90 -22.65
CA ARG A 122 19.75 7.62 -22.59
C ARG A 122 20.34 7.85 -23.98
N HIS A 123 19.91 7.07 -24.96
CA HIS A 123 20.36 7.18 -26.35
C HIS A 123 19.46 8.08 -27.21
N PHE A 124 18.46 8.72 -26.62
CA PHE A 124 17.60 9.67 -27.32
C PHE A 124 18.29 11.03 -27.47
N ASP A 125 17.80 11.85 -28.41
CA ASP A 125 18.26 13.24 -28.60
C ASP A 125 18.17 14.06 -27.31
N ARG A 126 17.18 13.73 -26.49
CA ARG A 126 17.03 14.22 -25.11
C ARG A 126 17.10 13.04 -24.15
N PRO A 127 18.29 12.78 -23.60
CA PRO A 127 18.48 11.65 -22.70
C PRO A 127 17.60 11.72 -21.49
N THR A 128 17.00 10.58 -21.14
CA THR A 128 16.22 10.40 -19.91
C THR A 128 16.54 9.08 -19.23
N ASN A 129 16.22 8.97 -17.97
CA ASN A 129 16.44 7.74 -17.17
C ASN A 129 15.38 6.64 -17.39
N TYR A 130 14.59 6.76 -18.44
CA TYR A 130 13.57 5.79 -18.85
C TYR A 130 14.17 4.59 -19.58
N GLN A 131 13.65 3.40 -19.29
CA GLN A 131 13.95 2.15 -19.99
C GLN A 131 12.66 1.35 -20.21
N LEU A 132 12.59 0.64 -21.34
CA LEU A 132 11.54 -0.32 -21.62
C LEU A 132 12.14 -1.72 -21.67
N LEU A 133 11.61 -2.59 -20.84
CA LEU A 133 11.99 -4.00 -20.76
C LEU A 133 10.86 -4.86 -21.35
N LYS A 134 11.21 -5.92 -22.09
CA LYS A 134 10.30 -6.99 -22.44
C LYS A 134 10.52 -8.14 -21.48
N ILE A 135 9.48 -8.52 -20.76
CA ILE A 135 9.54 -9.60 -19.80
C ILE A 135 9.49 -10.93 -20.55
N LEU A 136 10.44 -11.81 -20.23
CA LEU A 136 10.49 -13.15 -20.80
C LEU A 136 9.54 -14.08 -20.03
N HIS A 137 8.90 -14.97 -20.76
CA HIS A 137 8.06 -15.96 -20.09
C HIS A 137 8.96 -17.03 -19.44
N PRO A 138 8.67 -17.45 -18.19
CA PRO A 138 9.35 -18.58 -17.59
C PRO A 138 9.23 -19.83 -18.48
N GLU A 139 10.19 -20.75 -18.39
CA GLU A 139 10.24 -21.96 -19.20
C GLU A 139 8.89 -22.71 -19.24
N GLY A 140 8.46 -23.07 -20.45
CA GLY A 140 7.22 -23.80 -20.70
C GLY A 140 5.96 -22.95 -20.87
N GLY A 141 6.05 -21.63 -20.71
CA GLY A 141 4.92 -20.74 -20.96
C GLY A 141 4.83 -20.31 -22.43
N GLN A 142 3.61 -20.15 -22.91
CA GLN A 142 3.35 -19.66 -24.27
C GLN A 142 2.81 -18.22 -24.21
N VAL A 143 3.53 -17.31 -24.84
CA VAL A 143 3.03 -15.96 -25.12
C VAL A 143 2.37 -15.97 -26.49
N SER A 144 1.16 -15.45 -26.56
CA SER A 144 0.43 -15.34 -27.84
C SER A 144 0.63 -13.95 -28.43
N ASP A 145 1.25 -13.87 -29.59
CA ASP A 145 1.47 -12.60 -30.31
C ASP A 145 0.17 -11.92 -30.75
N TRP A 146 -0.95 -12.66 -30.74
CA TRP A 146 -2.30 -12.11 -31.05
C TRP A 146 -2.97 -11.44 -29.86
N LYS A 147 -2.47 -11.66 -28.65
CA LYS A 147 -3.02 -11.00 -27.46
C LYS A 147 -2.43 -9.61 -27.30
N ARG A 148 -3.27 -8.70 -26.78
CA ARG A 148 -2.82 -7.34 -26.50
C ARG A 148 -1.66 -7.35 -25.51
N PRO A 149 -0.58 -6.62 -25.78
CA PRO A 149 0.51 -6.50 -24.82
C PRO A 149 0.04 -5.72 -23.57
N PHE A 150 0.58 -6.09 -22.43
CA PHE A 150 0.47 -5.32 -21.21
C PHE A 150 1.72 -4.48 -21.05
N MET A 151 1.54 -3.17 -20.84
CA MET A 151 2.60 -2.27 -20.42
C MET A 151 2.40 -1.97 -18.95
N ILE A 152 3.36 -2.34 -18.12
CA ILE A 152 3.34 -2.13 -16.68
C ILE A 152 4.31 -0.99 -16.37
N ILE A 153 3.79 0.05 -15.72
CA ILE A 153 4.55 1.23 -15.31
C ILE A 153 4.60 1.24 -13.80
N ASP A 154 5.80 1.07 -13.25
CA ASP A 154 5.99 1.14 -11.81
C ASP A 154 5.76 2.56 -11.28
N PRO A 155 5.17 2.70 -10.10
CA PRO A 155 5.12 3.98 -9.42
C PRO A 155 6.54 4.44 -9.09
N ARG A 156 6.83 5.71 -9.34
CA ARG A 156 8.14 6.33 -9.03
C ARG A 156 8.29 6.61 -7.52
N ALA A 157 7.91 5.67 -6.68
CA ALA A 157 7.96 5.80 -5.23
C ALA A 157 9.10 4.93 -4.69
N GLY A 158 10.18 5.57 -4.27
CA GLY A 158 11.31 4.88 -3.64
C GLY A 158 12.46 4.55 -4.59
N HIS A 159 13.38 3.75 -4.11
CA HIS A 159 14.58 3.31 -4.82
C HIS A 159 14.35 1.94 -5.44
N GLY A 160 14.47 1.87 -6.73
CA GLY A 160 14.37 0.62 -7.48
C GLY A 160 13.03 0.44 -8.19
N ALA A 161 13.12 -0.24 -9.31
CA ALA A 161 12.00 -0.62 -10.14
C ALA A 161 11.69 -2.10 -9.93
N GLY A 162 10.46 -2.51 -10.15
CA GLY A 162 10.08 -3.92 -10.12
C GLY A 162 8.89 -4.25 -9.23
N ILE A 163 8.23 -3.26 -8.60
CA ILE A 163 7.08 -3.48 -7.70
C ILE A 163 5.99 -4.30 -8.37
N GLY A 164 5.70 -4.07 -9.66
CA GLY A 164 4.72 -4.84 -10.44
C GLY A 164 5.15 -6.26 -10.78
N GLY A 165 6.43 -6.63 -10.56
CA GLY A 165 7.01 -7.90 -10.98
C GLY A 165 7.97 -8.55 -9.98
N PHE A 166 7.95 -8.16 -8.69
CA PHE A 166 8.90 -8.64 -7.67
C PHE A 166 8.58 -10.04 -7.10
N LYS A 167 7.53 -10.68 -7.56
CA LYS A 167 7.12 -12.04 -7.16
C LYS A 167 6.26 -12.69 -8.24
N PRO A 168 6.15 -14.06 -8.25
CA PRO A 168 5.33 -14.80 -9.21
C PRO A 168 3.85 -14.38 -9.22
N ASP A 169 3.32 -14.00 -8.06
CA ASP A 169 1.93 -13.53 -7.90
C ASP A 169 1.85 -12.00 -7.93
N SER A 170 2.30 -11.42 -9.04
CA SER A 170 2.35 -9.99 -9.32
C SER A 170 1.54 -9.65 -10.58
N GLN A 171 1.45 -8.36 -10.93
CA GLN A 171 0.81 -7.94 -12.18
C GLN A 171 1.47 -8.56 -13.41
N VAL A 172 2.80 -8.63 -13.43
CA VAL A 172 3.56 -9.31 -14.48
C VAL A 172 3.15 -10.79 -14.55
N GLY A 173 3.17 -11.49 -13.42
CA GLY A 173 2.82 -12.90 -13.38
C GLY A 173 1.39 -13.21 -13.81
N VAL A 174 0.44 -12.37 -13.44
CA VAL A 174 -0.95 -12.53 -13.89
C VAL A 174 -1.07 -12.37 -15.41
N ALA A 175 -0.42 -11.35 -15.98
CA ALA A 175 -0.46 -11.11 -17.43
C ALA A 175 0.23 -12.22 -18.21
N LEU A 176 1.40 -12.70 -17.75
CA LEU A 176 2.11 -13.83 -18.36
C LEU A 176 1.29 -15.12 -18.30
N ARG A 177 0.72 -15.49 -17.16
CA ARG A 177 -0.18 -16.64 -17.04
C ARG A 177 -1.40 -16.53 -17.95
N GLY A 178 -1.84 -15.30 -18.23
CA GLY A 178 -2.85 -15.04 -19.23
C GLY A 178 -2.35 -15.19 -20.67
N GLY A 179 -1.07 -15.47 -20.91
CA GLY A 179 -0.45 -15.61 -22.22
C GLY A 179 -0.30 -14.30 -22.98
N HIS A 180 -0.22 -13.17 -22.28
CA HIS A 180 -0.03 -11.85 -22.88
C HIS A 180 1.46 -11.50 -22.99
N PRO A 181 1.91 -10.81 -24.04
CA PRO A 181 3.20 -10.15 -24.05
C PRO A 181 3.23 -9.07 -22.94
N VAL A 182 4.32 -8.98 -22.19
CA VAL A 182 4.44 -8.03 -21.09
C VAL A 182 5.67 -7.16 -21.30
N TYR A 183 5.45 -5.86 -21.20
CA TYR A 183 6.49 -4.85 -21.21
C TYR A 183 6.47 -4.12 -19.87
N PHE A 184 7.65 -3.78 -19.38
CA PHE A 184 7.82 -3.16 -18.08
C PHE A 184 8.63 -1.87 -18.22
N VAL A 185 8.08 -0.78 -17.72
CA VAL A 185 8.74 0.53 -17.71
C VAL A 185 9.57 0.66 -16.45
N VAL A 186 10.84 0.97 -16.61
CA VAL A 186 11.80 1.17 -15.52
C VAL A 186 12.36 2.57 -15.60
N PHE A 187 12.53 3.20 -14.46
CA PHE A 187 13.28 4.43 -14.31
C PHE A 187 14.54 4.16 -13.51
N ARG A 188 15.69 4.57 -14.04
CA ARG A 188 16.93 4.53 -13.29
C ARG A 188 16.82 5.47 -12.08
N GLN A 189 17.58 5.16 -11.04
CA GLN A 189 17.54 5.88 -9.76
C GLN A 189 17.84 7.39 -9.93
N HIS A 190 18.80 7.72 -10.78
CA HIS A 190 19.18 9.09 -11.01
C HIS A 190 18.70 9.58 -12.37
N PRO A 191 18.20 10.83 -12.45
CA PRO A 191 17.86 11.44 -13.73
C PRO A 191 19.13 11.73 -14.53
N GLU A 192 19.00 11.78 -15.87
CA GLU A 192 20.07 12.18 -16.74
C GLU A 192 20.34 13.70 -16.59
N PRO A 193 21.57 14.16 -16.78
CA PRO A 193 21.91 15.59 -16.68
C PRO A 193 21.06 16.47 -17.62
N GLY A 194 20.35 17.43 -17.04
CA GLY A 194 19.46 18.32 -17.77
C GLY A 194 18.09 17.75 -18.15
N GLN A 195 17.78 16.53 -17.71
CA GLN A 195 16.47 15.91 -17.91
C GLN A 195 15.36 16.73 -17.27
N THR A 196 14.27 16.93 -18.00
CA THR A 196 13.05 17.55 -17.51
C THR A 196 11.89 16.54 -17.49
N LEU A 197 10.82 16.83 -16.75
CA LEU A 197 9.61 16.01 -16.77
C LEU A 197 9.01 15.92 -18.18
N ALA A 198 9.08 17.01 -18.96
CA ALA A 198 8.60 17.01 -20.34
C ALA A 198 9.41 16.06 -21.25
N ASP A 199 10.70 15.90 -21.00
CA ASP A 199 11.53 14.94 -21.75
C ASP A 199 11.16 13.50 -21.43
N VAL A 200 10.86 13.21 -20.15
CA VAL A 200 10.36 11.88 -19.74
C VAL A 200 9.01 11.58 -20.38
N MET A 201 8.07 12.52 -20.35
CA MET A 201 6.76 12.33 -21.00
C MET A 201 6.87 12.11 -22.52
N ARG A 202 7.85 12.72 -23.18
CA ARG A 202 8.13 12.47 -24.61
C ARG A 202 8.76 11.11 -24.86
N ALA A 203 9.58 10.63 -23.92
CA ALA A 203 10.20 9.32 -24.02
C ALA A 203 9.19 8.18 -23.81
N GLU A 204 8.11 8.45 -23.07
CA GLU A 204 7.02 7.49 -22.82
C GLU A 204 5.98 7.46 -23.97
N ALA A 205 5.89 8.50 -24.80
CA ALA A 205 4.92 8.65 -25.88
C ALA A 205 5.36 7.97 -27.19
#